data_910aa568d48ba7115168e261f0b3dc92
#
_entry.id   910aa568d48ba7115168e261f0b3dc92
#
_cell.length_a   1.000
_cell.length_b   1.000
_cell.length_c   1.000
_cell.angle_alpha   90.00
_cell.angle_beta   90.00
_cell.angle_gamma   90.00
#
_symmetry.space_group_name_H-M   'P 1'
#
loop_
_entity.id
_entity.type
_entity.pdbx_description
1 polymer ?
#
loop_
_entity_poly.entity_id
_entity_poly.type
_entity_poly.pdbx_seq_one_letter_code
_entity_poly.pdbx_strand_id
1 'polypeptide(L)'
;MAKMAESSDLSPVELFRSSDEAVLSTISKSTQDYPFGSFITFMSNTNRDVILYASDIAQHTANFTRDSRACITICGANLNQDKQDRARLSLIGDISKIGDEDADRISSRFFKLFPNSTSYSLVHGFHFYLFKSLRARWIGGFGEIAWLNEHHWQAVAPQWTKNETSMINHMNEDHRNVICSALNARYGVKDPLAEMLALCTDGYYSLSSGERYFIGFDQPCYTEKEVRNALVHQAKSFRPFEIH
;
A
#
# COMPACT_ATOMS: atom_id res chain seq x y z
N MET A 1 -1.53 14.90 10.96
CA MET A 1 -2.56 14.14 10.20
C MET A 1 -2.59 14.68 8.79
N ALA A 2 -2.12 13.90 7.82
CA ALA A 2 -2.18 14.27 6.41
C ALA A 2 -3.64 14.44 5.98
N LYS A 3 -3.96 15.54 5.28
CA LYS A 3 -5.26 15.72 4.65
C LYS A 3 -5.37 14.69 3.51
N MET A 4 -6.18 13.65 3.71
CA MET A 4 -6.59 12.79 2.60
C MET A 4 -7.42 13.62 1.61
N ALA A 5 -7.29 13.31 0.31
CA ALA A 5 -8.16 13.88 -0.72
C ALA A 5 -9.64 13.70 -0.34
N GLU A 6 -10.48 14.67 -0.69
CA GLU A 6 -11.91 14.62 -0.39
C GLU A 6 -12.53 13.35 -1.00
N SER A 7 -13.38 12.67 -0.25
CA SER A 7 -13.79 11.27 -0.46
C SER A 7 -14.63 10.98 -1.69
N SER A 8 -15.00 11.95 -2.51
CA SER A 8 -15.84 11.73 -3.71
C SER A 8 -15.09 11.09 -4.89
N ASP A 9 -13.74 11.09 -4.87
CA ASP A 9 -12.91 10.65 -5.99
C ASP A 9 -11.90 9.55 -5.62
N LEU A 10 -12.03 8.93 -4.43
CA LEU A 10 -11.10 7.90 -3.98
C LEU A 10 -11.35 6.59 -4.71
N SER A 11 -10.42 6.20 -5.56
CA SER A 11 -10.47 4.90 -6.23
C SER A 11 -10.09 3.75 -5.28
N PRO A 12 -10.52 2.50 -5.55
CA PRO A 12 -10.13 1.34 -4.74
C PRO A 12 -8.60 1.17 -4.65
N VAL A 13 -7.87 1.54 -5.71
CA VAL A 13 -6.40 1.48 -5.75
C VAL A 13 -5.79 2.57 -4.86
N GLU A 14 -6.31 3.78 -4.90
CA GLU A 14 -5.83 4.87 -4.03
C GLU A 14 -6.08 4.58 -2.56
N LEU A 15 -7.27 4.06 -2.20
CA LEU A 15 -7.53 3.62 -0.84
C LEU A 15 -6.54 2.54 -0.39
N PHE A 16 -6.30 1.54 -1.23
CA PHE A 16 -5.37 0.44 -0.94
C PHE A 16 -3.93 0.95 -0.76
N ARG A 17 -3.46 1.84 -1.64
CA ARG A 17 -2.08 2.34 -1.63
C ARG A 17 -1.82 3.36 -0.53
N SER A 18 -2.80 4.19 -0.19
CA SER A 18 -2.64 5.19 0.87
C SER A 18 -2.92 4.64 2.27
N SER A 19 -3.34 3.38 2.40
CA SER A 19 -3.57 2.73 3.68
C SER A 19 -2.42 1.79 4.05
N ASP A 20 -2.20 1.65 5.35
CA ASP A 20 -1.26 0.69 5.96
C ASP A 20 -1.87 -0.02 7.17
N GLU A 21 -3.13 0.25 7.47
CA GLU A 21 -3.92 -0.33 8.55
C GLU A 21 -5.18 -0.99 8.00
N ALA A 22 -5.55 -2.14 8.57
CA ALA A 22 -6.72 -2.90 8.16
C ALA A 22 -7.24 -3.81 9.27
N VAL A 23 -8.42 -4.36 9.05
CA VAL A 23 -8.92 -5.52 9.81
C VAL A 23 -8.68 -6.78 8.97
N LEU A 24 -7.92 -7.71 9.54
CA LEU A 24 -7.72 -9.06 9.02
C LEU A 24 -8.72 -10.01 9.68
N SER A 25 -9.62 -10.58 8.90
CA SER A 25 -10.55 -11.62 9.34
C SER A 25 -10.03 -13.00 8.94
N THR A 26 -9.94 -13.91 9.91
CA THR A 26 -9.43 -15.29 9.76
C THR A 26 -10.39 -16.27 10.39
N ILE A 27 -10.29 -17.56 10.04
CA ILE A 27 -11.09 -18.62 10.69
C ILE A 27 -10.35 -19.12 11.92
N SER A 28 -10.95 -18.99 13.10
CA SER A 28 -10.31 -19.31 14.37
C SER A 28 -10.79 -20.61 14.98
N LYS A 29 -9.90 -21.60 15.09
CA LYS A 29 -10.18 -22.87 15.78
C LYS A 29 -10.47 -22.68 17.27
N SER A 30 -9.77 -21.75 17.92
CA SER A 30 -9.96 -21.47 19.35
C SER A 30 -11.34 -20.91 19.68
N THR A 31 -12.05 -20.42 18.67
CA THR A 31 -13.43 -19.94 18.77
C THR A 31 -14.40 -20.77 17.93
N GLN A 32 -14.18 -22.09 17.83
CA GLN A 32 -15.07 -23.05 17.13
C GLN A 32 -15.34 -22.68 15.67
N ASP A 33 -14.28 -22.27 14.96
CA ASP A 33 -14.29 -21.86 13.55
C ASP A 33 -15.12 -20.57 13.25
N TYR A 34 -15.43 -19.80 14.29
CA TYR A 34 -15.99 -18.47 14.05
C TYR A 34 -14.94 -17.55 13.38
N PRO A 35 -15.40 -16.63 12.49
CA PRO A 35 -14.53 -15.56 11.97
C PRO A 35 -13.98 -14.70 13.11
N PHE A 36 -12.67 -14.45 13.06
CA PHE A 36 -11.96 -13.67 14.08
C PHE A 36 -11.28 -12.47 13.42
N GLY A 37 -11.64 -11.25 13.84
CA GLY A 37 -11.06 -10.01 13.36
C GLY A 37 -9.84 -9.59 14.17
N SER A 38 -8.77 -9.21 13.51
CA SER A 38 -7.56 -8.64 14.11
C SER A 38 -7.21 -7.32 13.45
N PHE A 39 -6.83 -6.31 14.23
CA PHE A 39 -6.17 -5.14 13.69
C PHE A 39 -4.78 -5.54 13.20
N ILE A 40 -4.41 -5.09 12.01
CA ILE A 40 -3.10 -5.33 11.42
C ILE A 40 -2.54 -4.07 10.78
N THR A 41 -1.22 -3.97 10.74
CA THR A 41 -0.51 -3.13 9.77
C THR A 41 -0.08 -3.99 8.60
N PHE A 42 -0.05 -3.40 7.40
CA PHE A 42 0.34 -4.11 6.20
C PHE A 42 1.14 -3.22 5.24
N MET A 43 1.93 -3.87 4.41
CA MET A 43 2.58 -3.23 3.27
C MET A 43 1.91 -3.68 1.98
N SER A 44 1.48 -2.75 1.14
CA SER A 44 1.13 -3.07 -0.25
C SER A 44 2.42 -3.29 -1.07
N ASN A 45 2.53 -4.44 -1.72
CA ASN A 45 3.71 -4.79 -2.51
C ASN A 45 3.77 -4.02 -3.85
N THR A 46 4.84 -4.21 -4.62
CA THR A 46 5.02 -3.57 -5.96
C THR A 46 3.84 -3.83 -6.89
N ASN A 47 3.31 -5.04 -6.91
CA ASN A 47 1.99 -5.36 -7.43
C ASN A 47 0.92 -5.08 -6.34
N ARG A 48 -0.29 -5.57 -6.46
CA ARG A 48 -1.35 -5.36 -5.45
C ARG A 48 -1.48 -6.49 -4.44
N ASP A 49 -0.42 -7.27 -4.23
CA ASP A 49 -0.34 -8.22 -3.12
C ASP A 49 -0.12 -7.49 -1.79
N VAL A 50 -0.49 -8.13 -0.69
CA VAL A 50 -0.31 -7.60 0.66
C VAL A 50 0.77 -8.38 1.40
N ILE A 51 1.68 -7.68 2.04
CA ILE A 51 2.71 -8.24 2.90
C ILE A 51 2.34 -7.96 4.35
N LEU A 52 2.30 -9.01 5.15
CA LEU A 52 2.11 -8.97 6.59
C LEU A 52 3.43 -9.29 7.28
N TYR A 53 3.74 -8.57 8.37
CA TYR A 53 4.82 -8.90 9.27
C TYR A 53 4.20 -9.27 10.61
N ALA A 54 4.12 -10.57 10.90
CA ALA A 54 3.31 -11.10 11.99
C ALA A 54 4.12 -12.00 12.91
N SER A 55 3.81 -11.92 14.21
CA SER A 55 4.44 -12.72 15.27
C SER A 55 3.83 -14.12 15.35
N ASP A 56 4.66 -15.11 15.67
CA ASP A 56 4.24 -16.51 15.88
C ASP A 56 3.22 -16.69 17.02
N ILE A 57 3.24 -15.78 18.00
CA ILE A 57 2.30 -15.84 19.14
C ILE A 57 0.95 -15.18 18.87
N ALA A 58 0.81 -14.49 17.74
CA ALA A 58 -0.43 -13.80 17.43
C ALA A 58 -1.55 -14.77 17.02
N GLN A 59 -2.78 -14.53 17.53
CA GLN A 59 -3.92 -15.39 17.23
C GLN A 59 -4.19 -15.52 15.73
N HIS A 60 -4.08 -14.41 14.98
CA HIS A 60 -4.28 -14.45 13.53
C HIS A 60 -3.22 -15.29 12.82
N THR A 61 -1.96 -15.34 13.32
CA THR A 61 -0.91 -16.19 12.77
C THR A 61 -1.25 -17.67 12.96
N ALA A 62 -1.66 -18.06 14.15
CA ALA A 62 -2.13 -19.42 14.41
C ALA A 62 -3.34 -19.79 13.53
N ASN A 63 -4.26 -18.85 13.31
CA ASN A 63 -5.44 -19.05 12.50
C ASN A 63 -5.08 -19.30 11.03
N PHE A 64 -4.38 -18.38 10.37
CA PHE A 64 -4.10 -18.50 8.93
C PHE A 64 -3.01 -19.55 8.61
N THR A 65 -2.18 -19.94 9.57
CA THR A 65 -1.28 -21.09 9.39
C THR A 65 -2.07 -22.40 9.29
N ARG A 66 -3.21 -22.50 9.96
CA ARG A 66 -4.11 -23.65 9.90
C ARG A 66 -5.05 -23.60 8.69
N ASP A 67 -5.59 -22.43 8.40
CA ASP A 67 -6.54 -22.19 7.32
C ASP A 67 -6.19 -20.88 6.65
N SER A 68 -5.59 -20.96 5.47
CA SER A 68 -5.02 -19.82 4.72
C SER A 68 -6.04 -18.76 4.32
N ARG A 69 -7.33 -19.12 4.29
CA ARG A 69 -8.41 -18.24 3.85
C ARG A 69 -8.58 -17.06 4.78
N ALA A 70 -8.55 -15.86 4.21
CA ALA A 70 -8.68 -14.63 4.97
C ALA A 70 -9.40 -13.52 4.18
N CYS A 71 -9.85 -12.52 4.92
CA CYS A 71 -10.36 -11.28 4.35
C CYS A 71 -9.66 -10.10 5.01
N ILE A 72 -9.12 -9.17 4.20
CA ILE A 72 -8.58 -7.90 4.65
C ILE A 72 -9.60 -6.82 4.31
N THR A 73 -10.04 -6.06 5.32
CA THR A 73 -10.96 -4.92 5.14
C THR A 73 -10.26 -3.63 5.48
N ILE A 74 -10.16 -2.75 4.47
CA ILE A 74 -9.59 -1.41 4.55
C ILE A 74 -10.73 -0.40 4.52
N CYS A 75 -10.72 0.56 5.44
CA CYS A 75 -11.72 1.62 5.51
C CYS A 75 -11.08 2.99 5.30
N GLY A 76 -11.69 3.82 4.48
CA GLY A 76 -11.26 5.21 4.30
C GLY A 76 -11.35 6.04 5.58
N ALA A 77 -10.42 6.96 5.78
CA ALA A 77 -10.28 7.77 6.98
C ALA A 77 -11.10 9.07 6.96
N ASN A 78 -12.23 9.12 6.28
CA ASN A 78 -13.03 10.35 6.23
C ASN A 78 -13.76 10.61 7.57
N LEU A 79 -13.34 11.63 8.31
CA LEU A 79 -13.87 11.98 9.62
C LEU A 79 -15.14 12.87 9.56
N ASN A 80 -15.43 13.46 8.39
CA ASN A 80 -16.46 14.48 8.23
C ASN A 80 -17.75 13.99 7.56
N GLN A 81 -17.83 12.72 7.16
CA GLN A 81 -18.99 12.10 6.51
C GLN A 81 -19.67 11.07 7.40
N ASP A 82 -20.90 10.71 7.02
CA ASP A 82 -21.58 9.56 7.63
C ASP A 82 -20.66 8.34 7.57
N LYS A 83 -20.52 7.65 8.69
CA LYS A 83 -19.66 6.45 8.80
C LYS A 83 -20.07 5.34 7.85
N GLN A 84 -21.35 5.28 7.47
CA GLN A 84 -21.85 4.29 6.51
C GLN A 84 -21.48 4.61 5.06
N ASP A 85 -21.21 5.88 4.76
CA ASP A 85 -20.80 6.36 3.43
C ASP A 85 -19.29 6.30 3.20
N ARG A 86 -18.53 5.80 4.15
CA ARG A 86 -17.07 5.67 4.00
C ARG A 86 -16.71 4.64 2.92
N ALA A 87 -15.74 5.01 2.09
CA ALA A 87 -15.13 4.09 1.15
C ALA A 87 -14.54 2.87 1.88
N ARG A 88 -14.77 1.68 1.34
CA ARG A 88 -14.30 0.40 1.89
C ARG A 88 -13.83 -0.53 0.79
N LEU A 89 -12.71 -1.17 1.04
CA LEU A 89 -12.18 -2.21 0.18
C LEU A 89 -12.03 -3.50 0.99
N SER A 90 -12.69 -4.57 0.56
CA SER A 90 -12.52 -5.91 1.13
C SER A 90 -11.81 -6.81 0.14
N LEU A 91 -10.66 -7.35 0.54
CA LEU A 91 -9.86 -8.29 -0.24
C LEU A 91 -10.05 -9.69 0.35
N ILE A 92 -10.48 -10.64 -0.47
CA ILE A 92 -10.63 -12.05 -0.10
C ILE A 92 -9.49 -12.82 -0.77
N GLY A 93 -8.78 -13.64 0.00
CA GLY A 93 -7.63 -14.37 -0.53
C GLY A 93 -7.03 -15.35 0.46
N ASP A 94 -5.83 -15.80 0.12
CA ASP A 94 -5.09 -16.79 0.88
C ASP A 94 -3.77 -16.19 1.41
N ILE A 95 -3.38 -16.61 2.62
CA ILE A 95 -2.12 -16.21 3.26
C ILE A 95 -1.15 -17.39 3.21
N SER A 96 0.08 -17.12 2.80
CA SER A 96 1.20 -18.06 2.84
C SER A 96 2.45 -17.42 3.45
N LYS A 97 3.28 -18.22 4.11
CA LYS A 97 4.57 -17.75 4.62
C LYS A 97 5.51 -17.47 3.45
N ILE A 98 6.24 -16.36 3.51
CA ILE A 98 7.25 -16.02 2.52
C ILE A 98 8.49 -16.87 2.79
N GLY A 99 9.02 -17.51 1.76
CA GLY A 99 10.25 -18.30 1.84
C GLY A 99 11.50 -17.44 2.00
N ASP A 100 12.56 -18.07 2.52
CA ASP A 100 13.83 -17.38 2.84
C ASP A 100 14.46 -16.70 1.62
N GLU A 101 14.24 -17.23 0.42
CA GLU A 101 14.75 -16.65 -0.84
C GLU A 101 14.25 -15.23 -1.13
N ASP A 102 13.02 -14.94 -0.75
CA ASP A 102 12.37 -13.64 -0.95
C ASP A 102 12.39 -12.77 0.32
N ALA A 103 12.71 -13.35 1.47
CA ALA A 103 12.60 -12.69 2.77
C ALA A 103 13.49 -11.44 2.86
N ASP A 104 14.73 -11.48 2.37
CA ASP A 104 15.67 -10.35 2.41
C ASP A 104 15.17 -9.17 1.58
N ARG A 105 14.67 -9.43 0.38
CA ARG A 105 14.11 -8.38 -0.50
C ARG A 105 12.86 -7.75 0.10
N ILE A 106 11.98 -8.57 0.63
CA ILE A 106 10.72 -8.11 1.25
C ILE A 106 11.01 -7.36 2.55
N SER A 107 11.91 -7.85 3.40
CA SER A 107 12.28 -7.20 4.66
C SER A 107 12.91 -5.84 4.43
N SER A 108 13.86 -5.74 3.49
CA SER A 108 14.50 -4.47 3.11
C SER A 108 13.46 -3.42 2.70
N ARG A 109 12.51 -3.80 1.84
CA ARG A 109 11.42 -2.91 1.42
C ARG A 109 10.47 -2.58 2.57
N PHE A 110 10.10 -3.57 3.38
CA PHE A 110 9.18 -3.39 4.50
C PHE A 110 9.75 -2.42 5.54
N PHE A 111 10.98 -2.62 5.99
CA PHE A 111 11.60 -1.77 7.00
C PHE A 111 11.94 -0.35 6.48
N LYS A 112 12.11 -0.19 5.18
CA LYS A 112 12.21 1.14 4.57
C LYS A 112 10.89 1.92 4.70
N LEU A 113 9.74 1.23 4.55
CA LEU A 113 8.41 1.82 4.68
C LEU A 113 7.93 1.89 6.14
N PHE A 114 8.40 0.98 7.01
CA PHE A 114 8.01 0.85 8.41
C PHE A 114 9.24 0.74 9.33
N PRO A 115 10.05 1.81 9.46
CA PRO A 115 11.33 1.74 10.20
C PRO A 115 11.16 1.34 11.67
N ASN A 116 10.05 1.71 12.30
CA ASN A 116 9.77 1.37 13.71
C ASN A 116 9.56 -0.15 13.94
N SER A 117 9.22 -0.89 12.89
CA SER A 117 8.96 -2.34 12.99
C SER A 117 10.23 -3.17 13.07
N THR A 118 11.41 -2.59 12.86
CA THR A 118 12.70 -3.28 12.96
C THR A 118 12.95 -3.85 14.37
N SER A 119 12.42 -3.19 15.41
CA SER A 119 12.58 -3.61 16.81
C SER A 119 11.74 -4.83 17.19
N TYR A 120 10.69 -5.17 16.43
CA TYR A 120 9.76 -6.24 16.78
C TYR A 120 10.40 -7.63 16.69
N SER A 121 11.33 -7.84 15.76
CA SER A 121 12.06 -9.10 15.62
C SER A 121 12.89 -9.48 16.83
N LEU A 122 13.20 -8.53 17.72
CA LEU A 122 14.00 -8.74 18.94
C LEU A 122 13.18 -9.37 20.08
N VAL A 123 11.86 -9.31 20.03
CA VAL A 123 10.99 -9.68 21.16
C VAL A 123 10.31 -11.04 20.95
N HIS A 124 9.88 -11.34 19.72
CA HIS A 124 9.16 -12.56 19.34
C HIS A 124 9.55 -12.99 17.93
N GLY A 125 9.34 -14.27 17.58
CA GLY A 125 9.49 -14.76 16.21
C GLY A 125 8.52 -14.05 15.27
N PHE A 126 9.02 -13.11 14.48
CA PHE A 126 8.25 -12.43 13.44
C PHE A 126 8.65 -12.97 12.09
N HIS A 127 7.67 -13.19 11.24
CA HIS A 127 7.86 -13.67 9.87
C HIS A 127 7.05 -12.84 8.88
N PHE A 128 7.50 -12.84 7.64
CA PHE A 128 6.76 -12.23 6.54
C PHE A 128 5.80 -13.23 5.93
N TYR A 129 4.60 -12.75 5.63
CA TYR A 129 3.55 -13.50 4.99
C TYR A 129 3.01 -12.73 3.79
N LEU A 130 2.71 -13.46 2.73
CA LEU A 130 2.05 -12.97 1.53
C LEU A 130 0.57 -13.27 1.61
N PHE A 131 -0.26 -12.24 1.56
CA PHE A 131 -1.68 -12.39 1.25
C PHE A 131 -1.89 -12.13 -0.23
N LYS A 132 -2.31 -13.16 -0.95
CA LYS A 132 -2.65 -13.09 -2.36
C LYS A 132 -4.15 -12.93 -2.53
N SER A 133 -4.58 -11.79 -3.04
CA SER A 133 -5.99 -11.49 -3.25
C SER A 133 -6.56 -12.29 -4.43
N LEU A 134 -7.68 -12.98 -4.22
CA LEU A 134 -8.45 -13.68 -5.24
C LEU A 134 -9.62 -12.83 -5.74
N ARG A 135 -10.23 -12.05 -4.86
CA ARG A 135 -11.36 -11.18 -5.17
C ARG A 135 -11.30 -9.90 -4.36
N ALA A 136 -11.75 -8.81 -4.95
CA ALA A 136 -11.87 -7.52 -4.27
C ALA A 136 -13.29 -6.98 -4.38
N ARG A 137 -13.85 -6.49 -3.27
CA ARG A 137 -15.13 -5.80 -3.21
C ARG A 137 -14.90 -4.35 -2.86
N TRP A 138 -15.40 -3.47 -3.70
CA TRP A 138 -15.36 -2.03 -3.50
C TRP A 138 -16.72 -1.48 -3.07
N ILE A 139 -16.71 -0.55 -2.15
CA ILE A 139 -17.83 0.33 -1.81
C ILE A 139 -17.23 1.74 -1.72
N GLY A 140 -17.55 2.57 -2.71
CA GLY A 140 -17.02 3.95 -2.86
C GLY A 140 -17.87 5.01 -2.17
N GLY A 141 -18.92 4.59 -1.47
CA GLY A 141 -19.95 5.43 -0.86
C GLY A 141 -21.34 4.95 -1.24
N PHE A 142 -22.37 5.77 -0.96
CA PHE A 142 -23.74 5.42 -1.33
C PHE A 142 -23.90 5.26 -2.85
N GLY A 143 -24.18 4.02 -3.28
CA GLY A 143 -24.49 3.69 -4.65
C GLY A 143 -23.35 3.13 -5.49
N GLU A 144 -22.12 3.27 -5.08
CA GLU A 144 -20.97 2.68 -5.78
C GLU A 144 -20.54 1.36 -5.10
N ILE A 145 -21.15 0.26 -5.51
CA ILE A 145 -20.86 -1.08 -4.99
C ILE A 145 -20.48 -1.98 -6.16
N ALA A 146 -19.25 -2.51 -6.16
CA ALA A 146 -18.76 -3.39 -7.20
C ALA A 146 -17.92 -4.55 -6.66
N TRP A 147 -18.03 -5.72 -7.30
CA TRP A 147 -17.00 -6.73 -7.26
C TRP A 147 -16.01 -6.41 -8.37
N LEU A 148 -14.77 -6.13 -7.98
CA LEU A 148 -13.68 -5.97 -8.94
C LEU A 148 -13.28 -7.36 -9.41
N ASN A 149 -13.31 -7.58 -10.71
CA ASN A 149 -12.86 -8.85 -11.25
C ASN A 149 -11.34 -9.00 -11.12
N GLU A 150 -10.88 -10.23 -11.21
CA GLU A 150 -9.47 -10.58 -11.06
C GLU A 150 -8.56 -9.76 -11.99
N HIS A 151 -8.95 -9.60 -13.24
CA HIS A 151 -8.19 -8.84 -14.25
C HIS A 151 -8.10 -7.34 -13.96
N HIS A 152 -9.07 -6.77 -13.25
CA HIS A 152 -9.06 -5.35 -12.89
C HIS A 152 -8.35 -5.07 -11.56
N TRP A 153 -8.29 -6.08 -10.67
CA TRP A 153 -7.65 -5.90 -9.37
C TRP A 153 -6.21 -6.40 -9.34
N GLN A 154 -5.95 -7.61 -9.84
CA GLN A 154 -4.60 -8.17 -9.81
C GLN A 154 -3.67 -7.44 -10.76
N ALA A 155 -2.52 -7.03 -10.26
CA ALA A 155 -1.44 -6.48 -11.05
C ALA A 155 -0.30 -7.51 -11.16
N VAL A 156 0.20 -7.71 -12.35
CA VAL A 156 1.39 -8.56 -12.56
C VAL A 156 2.62 -7.91 -11.95
N ALA A 157 3.63 -8.73 -11.62
CA ALA A 157 4.90 -8.21 -11.12
C ALA A 157 5.56 -7.31 -12.19
N PRO A 158 5.97 -6.09 -11.82
CA PRO A 158 6.58 -5.18 -12.78
C PRO A 158 7.99 -5.62 -13.15
N GLN A 159 8.38 -5.37 -14.41
CA GLN A 159 9.69 -5.73 -14.95
C GLN A 159 10.84 -4.90 -14.35
N TRP A 160 10.54 -3.68 -13.91
CA TRP A 160 11.52 -2.74 -13.35
C TRP A 160 11.97 -3.04 -11.92
N THR A 161 11.44 -4.07 -11.26
CA THR A 161 11.72 -4.35 -9.84
C THR A 161 13.21 -4.43 -9.51
N LYS A 162 14.03 -4.99 -10.41
CA LYS A 162 15.49 -5.10 -10.21
C LYS A 162 16.20 -3.75 -10.24
N ASN A 163 15.64 -2.76 -10.93
CA ASN A 163 16.20 -1.43 -11.13
C ASN A 163 15.51 -0.36 -10.28
N GLU A 164 14.59 -0.75 -9.39
CA GLU A 164 13.82 0.18 -8.55
C GLU A 164 14.72 1.15 -7.77
N THR A 165 15.77 0.63 -7.13
CA THR A 165 16.69 1.47 -6.33
C THR A 165 17.39 2.52 -7.19
N SER A 166 17.87 2.14 -8.38
CA SER A 166 18.52 3.07 -9.31
C SER A 166 17.55 4.16 -9.80
N MET A 167 16.30 3.77 -10.09
CA MET A 167 15.27 4.72 -10.53
C MET A 167 14.91 5.71 -9.42
N ILE A 168 14.78 5.24 -8.17
CA ILE A 168 14.51 6.09 -7.01
C ILE A 168 15.65 7.07 -6.76
N ASN A 169 16.90 6.59 -6.77
CA ASN A 169 18.07 7.43 -6.56
C ASN A 169 18.15 8.53 -7.63
N HIS A 170 17.99 8.20 -8.90
CA HIS A 170 17.96 9.18 -9.99
C HIS A 170 16.87 10.23 -9.79
N MET A 171 15.68 9.86 -9.37
CA MET A 171 14.60 10.81 -9.08
C MET A 171 14.94 11.73 -7.89
N ASN A 172 15.54 11.19 -6.84
CA ASN A 172 15.87 11.95 -5.64
C ASN A 172 17.09 12.88 -5.86
N GLU A 173 18.04 12.49 -6.69
CA GLU A 173 19.25 13.28 -6.97
C GLU A 173 18.99 14.34 -8.03
N ASP A 174 18.40 13.97 -9.16
CA ASP A 174 18.32 14.82 -10.36
C ASP A 174 16.93 15.45 -10.57
N HIS A 175 15.88 14.87 -9.99
CA HIS A 175 14.49 15.25 -10.28
C HIS A 175 13.62 15.46 -9.03
N ARG A 176 14.20 15.75 -7.88
CA ARG A 176 13.48 15.96 -6.60
C ARG A 176 12.34 16.97 -6.73
N ASN A 177 12.53 18.04 -7.51
CA ASN A 177 11.49 19.04 -7.72
C ASN A 177 10.18 18.47 -8.30
N VAL A 178 10.25 17.40 -9.11
CA VAL A 178 9.05 16.72 -9.62
C VAL A 178 8.28 16.07 -8.48
N ILE A 179 8.99 15.45 -7.53
CA ILE A 179 8.39 14.81 -6.35
C ILE A 179 7.72 15.88 -5.47
N CYS A 180 8.43 16.97 -5.17
CA CYS A 180 7.90 18.08 -4.37
C CYS A 180 6.66 18.72 -5.03
N SER A 181 6.70 18.92 -6.34
CA SER A 181 5.58 19.48 -7.11
C SER A 181 4.34 18.56 -7.07
N ALA A 182 4.54 17.25 -7.24
CA ALA A 182 3.48 16.28 -7.17
C ALA A 182 2.86 16.18 -5.76
N LEU A 183 3.70 16.21 -4.72
CA LEU A 183 3.27 16.21 -3.33
C LEU A 183 2.46 17.47 -2.99
N ASN A 184 2.94 18.64 -3.42
CA ASN A 184 2.21 19.89 -3.24
C ASN A 184 0.88 19.91 -3.99
N ALA A 185 0.85 19.43 -5.23
CA ALA A 185 -0.36 19.40 -6.05
C ALA A 185 -1.44 18.47 -5.47
N ARG A 186 -1.04 17.31 -4.92
CA ARG A 186 -1.97 16.28 -4.41
C ARG A 186 -2.41 16.54 -2.97
N TYR A 187 -1.51 17.02 -2.11
CA TYR A 187 -1.72 17.10 -0.66
C TYR A 187 -1.55 18.50 -0.09
N GLY A 188 -1.15 19.49 -0.90
CA GLY A 188 -0.87 20.85 -0.43
C GLY A 188 0.38 20.94 0.47
N VAL A 189 1.20 19.88 0.50
CA VAL A 189 2.41 19.83 1.33
C VAL A 189 3.56 20.50 0.59
N LYS A 190 4.17 21.50 1.23
CA LYS A 190 5.32 22.26 0.72
C LYS A 190 6.57 21.80 1.45
N ASP A 191 7.29 20.85 0.90
CA ASP A 191 8.53 20.33 1.46
C ASP A 191 9.58 20.17 0.34
N PRO A 192 10.65 21.00 0.34
CA PRO A 192 11.71 20.93 -0.66
C PRO A 192 12.61 19.71 -0.47
N LEU A 193 12.52 19.03 0.67
CA LEU A 193 13.31 17.84 1.00
C LEU A 193 12.55 16.54 0.79
N ALA A 194 11.30 16.62 0.30
CA ALA A 194 10.53 15.42 0.00
C ALA A 194 11.29 14.50 -0.96
N GLU A 195 11.25 13.21 -0.69
CA GLU A 195 11.98 12.21 -1.47
C GLU A 195 11.08 11.04 -1.85
N MET A 196 11.38 10.38 -2.96
CA MET A 196 10.76 9.13 -3.36
C MET A 196 11.32 7.99 -2.50
N LEU A 197 10.43 7.22 -1.89
CA LEU A 197 10.78 6.15 -0.96
C LEU A 197 10.71 4.78 -1.62
N ALA A 198 9.65 4.52 -2.38
CA ALA A 198 9.43 3.23 -3.05
C ALA A 198 8.49 3.39 -4.24
N LEU A 199 8.68 2.55 -5.27
CA LEU A 199 7.79 2.47 -6.44
C LEU A 199 6.78 1.34 -6.28
N CYS A 200 5.64 1.49 -6.94
CA CYS A 200 4.70 0.40 -7.20
C CYS A 200 4.09 0.57 -8.60
N THR A 201 3.37 -0.42 -9.08
CA THR A 201 2.74 -0.36 -10.41
C THR A 201 1.82 0.85 -10.56
N ASP A 202 1.20 1.29 -9.48
CA ASP A 202 0.16 2.33 -9.51
C ASP A 202 0.68 3.74 -9.17
N GLY A 203 1.97 3.87 -8.83
CA GLY A 203 2.56 5.14 -8.39
C GLY A 203 3.82 4.95 -7.56
N TYR A 204 4.04 5.87 -6.64
CA TYR A 204 5.17 5.81 -5.72
C TYR A 204 4.82 6.38 -4.34
N TYR A 205 5.60 5.98 -3.35
CA TYR A 205 5.56 6.56 -2.01
C TYR A 205 6.59 7.65 -1.88
N SER A 206 6.15 8.81 -1.38
CA SER A 206 7.03 9.92 -1.02
C SER A 206 7.09 10.06 0.50
N LEU A 207 8.26 10.40 1.01
CA LEU A 207 8.51 10.77 2.41
C LEU A 207 8.66 12.28 2.52
N SER A 208 7.94 12.89 3.45
CA SER A 208 8.04 14.30 3.77
C SER A 208 7.82 14.50 5.28
N SER A 209 8.79 15.10 5.96
CA SER A 209 8.72 15.39 7.40
C SER A 209 8.34 14.17 8.27
N GLY A 210 8.78 12.96 7.89
CA GLY A 210 8.49 11.71 8.59
C GLY A 210 7.14 11.07 8.24
N GLU A 211 6.31 11.73 7.42
CA GLU A 211 5.03 11.23 6.94
C GLU A 211 5.16 10.64 5.53
N ARG A 212 4.44 9.55 5.28
CA ARG A 212 4.41 8.87 3.99
C ARG A 212 3.17 9.25 3.20
N TYR A 213 3.35 9.55 1.91
CA TYR A 213 2.30 9.94 0.98
C TYR A 213 2.34 9.03 -0.24
N PHE A 214 1.19 8.63 -0.74
CA PHE A 214 1.08 7.91 -2.00
C PHE A 214 0.78 8.89 -3.15
N ILE A 215 1.57 8.86 -4.22
CA ILE A 215 1.36 9.66 -5.42
C ILE A 215 1.09 8.71 -6.58
N GLY A 216 -0.16 8.69 -7.03
CA GLY A 216 -0.64 7.79 -8.09
C GLY A 216 -0.18 8.21 -9.48
N PHE A 217 0.01 7.22 -10.35
CA PHE A 217 0.07 7.40 -11.80
C PHE A 217 -1.33 7.33 -12.40
N ASP A 218 -1.53 7.92 -13.58
CA ASP A 218 -2.82 7.87 -14.28
C ASP A 218 -3.17 6.46 -14.76
N GLN A 219 -2.14 5.64 -15.05
CA GLN A 219 -2.26 4.26 -15.46
C GLN A 219 -1.18 3.40 -14.79
N PRO A 220 -1.43 2.11 -14.54
CA PRO A 220 -0.41 1.22 -14.01
C PRO A 220 0.82 1.11 -14.92
N CYS A 221 2.01 1.12 -14.33
CA CYS A 221 3.30 1.11 -15.02
C CYS A 221 4.05 -0.19 -14.71
N TYR A 222 4.26 -1.03 -15.72
CA TYR A 222 4.92 -2.33 -15.60
C TYR A 222 6.36 -2.35 -16.10
N THR A 223 6.74 -1.37 -16.92
CA THR A 223 8.08 -1.21 -17.49
C THR A 223 8.72 0.09 -17.04
N GLU A 224 10.06 0.17 -17.08
CA GLU A 224 10.82 1.40 -16.78
C GLU A 224 10.39 2.57 -17.68
N LYS A 225 10.12 2.27 -18.96
CA LYS A 225 9.67 3.28 -19.91
C LYS A 225 8.31 3.87 -19.53
N GLU A 226 7.39 3.06 -19.05
CA GLU A 226 6.07 3.52 -18.59
C GLU A 226 6.21 4.39 -17.33
N VAL A 227 7.02 3.96 -16.34
CA VAL A 227 7.29 4.77 -15.15
C VAL A 227 7.91 6.11 -15.53
N ARG A 228 8.94 6.11 -16.42
CA ARG A 228 9.54 7.34 -16.90
C ARG A 228 8.52 8.27 -17.58
N ASN A 229 7.67 7.72 -18.42
CA ASN A 229 6.65 8.50 -19.12
C ASN A 229 5.64 9.11 -18.14
N ALA A 230 5.21 8.35 -17.11
CA ALA A 230 4.31 8.83 -16.07
C ALA A 230 4.94 9.97 -15.26
N LEU A 231 6.20 9.85 -14.85
CA LEU A 231 6.94 10.90 -14.14
C LEU A 231 7.14 12.15 -14.99
N VAL A 232 7.46 12.00 -16.29
CA VAL A 232 7.55 13.13 -17.24
C VAL A 232 6.19 13.80 -17.41
N HIS A 233 5.10 13.04 -17.46
CA HIS A 233 3.75 13.58 -17.51
C HIS A 233 3.45 14.41 -16.25
N GLN A 234 3.73 13.89 -15.06
CA GLN A 234 3.56 14.63 -13.80
C GLN A 234 4.39 15.91 -13.77
N ALA A 235 5.65 15.86 -14.22
CA ALA A 235 6.51 17.04 -14.29
C ALA A 235 5.96 18.16 -15.20
N LYS A 236 5.20 17.80 -16.23
CA LYS A 236 4.55 18.77 -17.14
C LYS A 236 3.18 19.24 -16.64
N SER A 237 2.47 18.40 -15.90
CA SER A 237 1.08 18.67 -15.46
C SER A 237 1.04 19.45 -14.16
N PHE A 238 1.99 19.25 -13.26
CA PHE A 238 2.04 19.97 -11.99
C PHE A 238 2.89 21.24 -12.13
N ARG A 239 2.43 22.30 -11.47
CA ARG A 239 3.23 23.53 -11.41
C ARG A 239 4.54 23.24 -10.67
N PRO A 240 5.68 23.76 -11.15
CA PRO A 240 6.96 23.63 -10.43
C PRO A 240 6.80 24.09 -8.99
N PHE A 241 7.37 23.32 -8.08
CA PHE A 241 7.40 23.68 -6.67
C PHE A 241 8.36 24.87 -6.49
N GLU A 242 7.83 25.99 -6.01
CA GLU A 242 8.59 27.19 -5.68
C GLU A 242 8.50 27.42 -4.18
N ILE A 243 9.66 27.61 -3.55
CA ILE A 243 9.76 28.06 -2.15
C ILE A 243 9.62 29.58 -2.19
N HIS A 244 8.52 30.11 -1.71
CA HIS A 244 8.33 31.53 -1.47
C HIS A 244 8.63 31.87 -0.02
#